data_7c59da7af6ce02193e07d74ec520296f
#
_entry.id   7c59da7af6ce02193e07d74ec520296f
#
_cell.length_a   1.000
_cell.length_b   1.000
_cell.length_c   1.000
_cell.angle_alpha   90.00
_cell.angle_beta   90.00
_cell.angle_gamma   90.00
#
_symmetry.space_group_name_H-M   'P 1'
#
loop_
_entity.id
_entity.type
_entity.pdbx_description
1 polymer ?
#
loop_
_entity_poly.entity_id
_entity_poly.type
_entity_poly.pdbx_seq_one_letter_code
_entity_poly.pdbx_strand_id
1 'polypeptide(L)'
;MLYTNPKDWKNSKSKRVLLFGMSGLGKTYISNLLREDGDWFHYSIDYRIGTRYMGEFISDSYKLAAMKTPYLSELLMSDSIYIDSNITFDNLAPLSNYLGKPGNIVLGGIPIAEYEKRQQQHRKAEVAALLDTG
;
A
#
# COMPACT_ATOMS: atom_id res chain seq x y z
N MET A 1 9.12 1.03 22.84
CA MET A 1 10.26 1.51 23.66
C MET A 1 10.56 2.95 23.28
N LEU A 2 10.58 3.85 24.25
CA LEU A 2 10.92 5.27 24.04
C LEU A 2 12.31 5.52 24.65
N TYR A 3 13.17 6.17 23.88
CA TYR A 3 14.48 6.58 24.35
C TYR A 3 14.36 7.95 25.03
N THR A 4 14.76 8.06 26.27
CA THR A 4 14.61 9.31 27.06
C THR A 4 15.79 10.24 26.89
N ASN A 5 16.92 9.73 26.44
CA ASN A 5 18.14 10.52 26.22
C ASN A 5 19.02 9.89 25.12
N PRO A 6 20.00 10.65 24.58
CA PRO A 6 20.91 10.17 23.55
C PRO A 6 21.79 8.97 23.94
N LYS A 7 22.10 8.80 25.22
CA LYS A 7 22.91 7.67 25.70
C LYS A 7 22.14 6.36 25.61
N ASP A 8 20.85 6.38 25.95
CA ASP A 8 19.96 5.22 25.84
C ASP A 8 19.86 4.74 24.39
N TRP A 9 19.72 5.69 23.46
CA TRP A 9 19.74 5.41 22.04
C TRP A 9 21.06 4.77 21.59
N LYS A 10 22.20 5.38 21.96
CA LYS A 10 23.52 4.88 21.54
C LYS A 10 23.80 3.47 22.08
N ASN A 11 23.39 3.18 23.30
CA ASN A 11 23.65 1.90 23.98
C ASN A 11 22.65 0.79 23.62
N SER A 12 21.56 1.14 22.95
CA SER A 12 20.57 0.14 22.56
C SER A 12 21.12 -0.81 21.50
N LYS A 13 21.03 -2.11 21.75
CA LYS A 13 21.41 -3.16 20.81
C LYS A 13 20.38 -3.36 19.68
N SER A 14 19.13 -3.01 19.94
CA SER A 14 18.05 -3.09 18.97
C SER A 14 17.36 -1.74 18.89
N LYS A 15 17.53 -1.04 17.78
CA LYS A 15 16.98 0.28 17.56
C LYS A 15 15.72 0.19 16.73
N ARG A 16 14.68 0.92 17.15
CA ARG A 16 13.43 1.04 16.41
C ARG A 16 13.10 2.51 16.21
N VAL A 17 12.77 2.90 14.97
CA VAL A 17 12.41 4.26 14.59
C VAL A 17 11.07 4.22 13.90
N LEU A 18 10.15 5.07 14.34
CA LEU A 18 8.88 5.30 13.67
C LEU A 18 8.93 6.64 12.94
N LEU A 19 8.77 6.60 11.63
CA LEU A 19 8.62 7.77 10.78
C LEU A 19 7.15 7.95 10.42
N PHE A 20 6.54 9.01 10.92
CA PHE A 20 5.14 9.34 10.59
C PHE A 20 4.99 10.81 10.25
N GLY A 21 3.93 11.14 9.54
CA GLY A 21 3.63 12.49 9.12
C GLY A 21 2.81 12.52 7.84
N MET A 22 2.47 13.71 7.39
CA MET A 22 1.70 13.92 6.17
C MET A 22 2.44 13.40 4.93
N SER A 23 1.68 13.14 3.86
CA SER A 23 2.25 12.81 2.55
C SER A 23 3.19 13.93 2.06
N GLY A 24 4.26 13.57 1.36
CA GLY A 24 5.20 14.53 0.77
C GLY A 24 6.29 15.07 1.72
N LEU A 25 6.34 14.63 2.98
CA LEU A 25 7.36 15.07 3.95
C LEU A 25 8.70 14.33 3.83
N GLY A 26 8.88 13.48 2.83
CA GLY A 26 10.14 12.76 2.62
C GLY A 26 10.35 11.53 3.51
N LYS A 27 9.30 10.99 4.14
CA LYS A 27 9.40 9.76 4.97
C LYS A 27 10.02 8.59 4.22
N THR A 28 9.55 8.33 3.02
CA THR A 28 10.08 7.24 2.16
C THR A 28 11.54 7.48 1.82
N TYR A 29 11.93 8.71 1.51
CA TYR A 29 13.31 9.06 1.25
C TYR A 29 14.24 8.75 2.43
N ILE A 30 13.84 9.18 3.64
CA ILE A 30 14.61 8.90 4.88
C ILE A 30 14.68 7.39 5.14
N SER A 31 13.57 6.67 4.97
CA SER A 31 13.53 5.21 5.15
C SER A 31 14.45 4.48 4.17
N ASN A 32 14.52 4.94 2.92
CA ASN A 32 15.42 4.39 1.92
C ASN A 32 16.89 4.66 2.26
N LEU A 33 17.23 5.87 2.69
CA LEU A 33 18.59 6.19 3.15
C LEU A 33 19.01 5.28 4.31
N LEU A 34 18.16 5.10 5.32
CA LEU A 34 18.45 4.24 6.46
C LEU A 34 18.67 2.78 6.03
N ARG A 35 17.91 2.30 5.06
CA ARG A 35 18.06 0.94 4.52
C ARG A 35 19.34 0.78 3.71
N GLU A 36 19.71 1.78 2.92
CA GLU A 36 20.89 1.75 2.03
C GLU A 36 22.20 1.94 2.78
N ASP A 37 22.22 2.85 3.76
CA ASP A 37 23.42 3.24 4.51
C ASP A 37 23.67 2.40 5.77
N GLY A 38 22.75 1.53 6.16
CA GLY A 38 22.85 0.78 7.39
C GLY A 38 22.04 -0.51 7.40
N ASP A 39 22.17 -1.27 8.45
CA ASP A 39 21.50 -2.55 8.68
C ASP A 39 20.04 -2.35 9.17
N TRP A 40 19.32 -1.39 8.60
CA TRP A 40 17.96 -1.10 8.99
C TRP A 40 16.95 -1.90 8.17
N PHE A 41 16.08 -2.61 8.87
CA PHE A 41 14.91 -3.20 8.25
C PHE A 41 13.82 -2.14 8.05
N HIS A 42 13.40 -1.93 6.81
CA HIS A 42 12.33 -1.01 6.48
C HIS A 42 10.98 -1.72 6.48
N TYR A 43 10.11 -1.37 7.42
CA TYR A 43 8.70 -1.79 7.42
C TYR A 43 7.83 -0.65 6.90
N SER A 44 7.30 -0.79 5.70
CA SER A 44 6.36 0.18 5.12
C SER A 44 4.92 -0.28 5.34
N ILE A 45 4.15 0.51 6.09
CA ILE A 45 2.72 0.27 6.33
C ILE A 45 1.96 0.28 4.99
N ASP A 46 2.17 1.30 4.16
CA ASP A 46 1.48 1.44 2.88
C ASP A 46 1.78 0.29 1.90
N TYR A 47 3.03 -0.14 1.84
CA TYR A 47 3.41 -1.33 1.06
C TYR A 47 2.67 -2.58 1.56
N ARG A 48 2.61 -2.75 2.87
CA ARG A 48 1.93 -3.89 3.50
C ARG A 48 0.42 -3.87 3.24
N ILE A 49 -0.20 -2.69 3.31
CA ILE A 49 -1.59 -2.49 2.96
C ILE A 49 -1.84 -2.91 1.51
N GLY A 50 -1.08 -2.38 0.58
CA GLY A 50 -1.28 -2.59 -0.86
C GLY A 50 -0.94 -3.99 -1.35
N THR A 51 -0.10 -4.75 -0.62
CA THR A 51 0.29 -6.11 -1.00
C THR A 51 -0.45 -7.17 -0.20
N ARG A 52 -0.22 -7.25 1.10
CA ARG A 52 -0.75 -8.33 1.94
C ARG A 52 -2.27 -8.22 2.17
N TYR A 53 -2.77 -7.01 2.42
CA TYR A 53 -4.14 -6.84 2.90
C TYR A 53 -5.12 -6.40 1.83
N MET A 54 -4.67 -5.67 0.82
CA MET A 54 -5.53 -5.19 -0.26
C MET A 54 -5.11 -5.66 -1.65
N GLY A 55 -4.05 -6.46 -1.76
CA GLY A 55 -3.53 -6.92 -3.05
C GLY A 55 -4.57 -7.64 -3.90
N GLU A 56 -5.37 -8.52 -3.30
CA GLU A 56 -6.45 -9.23 -4.00
C GLU A 56 -7.57 -8.29 -4.48
N PHE A 57 -8.00 -7.35 -3.65
CA PHE A 57 -9.00 -6.36 -4.07
C PHE A 57 -8.54 -5.53 -5.26
N ILE A 58 -7.26 -5.15 -5.26
CA ILE A 58 -6.66 -4.35 -6.33
C ILE A 58 -6.58 -5.17 -7.61
N SER A 59 -6.02 -6.38 -7.58
CA SER A 59 -5.89 -7.24 -8.76
C SER A 59 -7.25 -7.70 -9.29
N ASP A 60 -8.22 -7.98 -8.43
CA ASP A 60 -9.58 -8.31 -8.84
C ASP A 60 -10.27 -7.14 -9.56
N SER A 61 -10.00 -5.89 -9.16
CA SER A 61 -10.52 -4.73 -9.89
C SER A 61 -9.99 -4.65 -11.32
N TYR A 62 -8.73 -5.04 -11.56
CA TYR A 62 -8.15 -5.13 -12.90
C TYR A 62 -8.75 -6.25 -13.72
N LYS A 63 -8.93 -7.42 -13.11
CA LYS A 63 -9.58 -8.57 -13.76
C LYS A 63 -11.01 -8.23 -14.17
N LEU A 64 -11.78 -7.60 -13.28
CA LEU A 64 -13.14 -7.15 -13.58
C LEU A 64 -13.18 -6.14 -14.72
N ALA A 65 -12.23 -5.23 -14.79
CA ALA A 65 -12.11 -4.30 -15.90
C ALA A 65 -11.75 -5.01 -17.21
N ALA A 66 -10.80 -5.94 -17.18
CA ALA A 66 -10.37 -6.73 -18.33
C ALA A 66 -11.48 -7.64 -18.87
N MET A 67 -12.33 -8.19 -17.99
CA MET A 67 -13.48 -9.02 -18.39
C MET A 67 -14.52 -8.28 -19.24
N LYS A 68 -14.51 -6.95 -19.24
CA LYS A 68 -15.37 -6.12 -20.13
C LYS A 68 -14.82 -6.04 -21.55
N THR A 69 -13.61 -6.46 -21.80
CA THR A 69 -12.96 -6.48 -23.11
C THR A 69 -12.92 -7.92 -23.61
N PRO A 70 -13.66 -8.31 -24.69
CA PRO A 70 -13.79 -9.70 -25.11
C PRO A 70 -12.44 -10.41 -25.30
N TYR A 71 -11.50 -9.74 -25.96
CA TYR A 71 -10.15 -10.29 -26.18
C TYR A 71 -9.43 -10.66 -24.87
N LEU A 72 -9.44 -9.79 -23.87
CA LEU A 72 -8.81 -10.05 -22.59
C LEU A 72 -9.60 -11.06 -21.75
N SER A 73 -10.92 -11.02 -21.85
CA SER A 73 -11.81 -11.99 -21.18
C SER A 73 -11.51 -13.42 -21.61
N GLU A 74 -11.38 -13.68 -22.90
CA GLU A 74 -11.03 -15.01 -23.40
C GLU A 74 -9.69 -15.51 -22.89
N LEU A 75 -8.68 -14.63 -22.86
CA LEU A 75 -7.35 -14.97 -22.36
C LEU A 75 -7.33 -15.24 -20.86
N LEU A 76 -8.11 -14.48 -20.07
CA LEU A 76 -8.25 -14.72 -18.64
C LEU A 76 -8.99 -16.03 -18.36
N MET A 77 -10.08 -16.31 -19.07
CA MET A 77 -10.87 -17.52 -18.88
C MET A 77 -10.12 -18.79 -19.29
N SER A 78 -9.17 -18.69 -20.21
CA SER A 78 -8.33 -19.81 -20.67
C SER A 78 -7.01 -19.93 -19.91
N ASP A 79 -6.80 -19.17 -18.84
CA ASP A 79 -5.53 -19.11 -18.10
C ASP A 79 -4.31 -18.78 -18.98
N SER A 80 -4.54 -18.04 -20.06
CA SER A 80 -3.48 -17.66 -21.00
C SER A 80 -2.74 -16.39 -20.58
N ILE A 81 -3.37 -15.57 -19.75
CA ILE A 81 -2.78 -14.37 -19.13
C ILE A 81 -3.10 -14.32 -17.65
N TYR A 82 -2.29 -13.56 -16.95
CA TYR A 82 -2.51 -13.24 -15.56
C TYR A 82 -2.30 -11.73 -15.35
N ILE A 83 -3.13 -11.11 -14.51
CA ILE A 83 -3.08 -9.68 -14.24
C ILE A 83 -2.93 -9.47 -12.74
N ASP A 84 -1.95 -8.66 -12.36
CA ASP A 84 -1.72 -8.28 -10.97
C ASP A 84 -1.15 -6.87 -10.88
N SER A 85 -1.08 -6.33 -9.66
CA SER A 85 -0.42 -5.07 -9.38
C SER A 85 1.09 -5.27 -9.17
N ASN A 86 1.87 -4.26 -9.51
CA ASN A 86 3.30 -4.20 -9.18
C ASN A 86 3.53 -3.07 -8.16
N ILE A 87 3.23 -3.34 -6.89
CA ILE A 87 3.45 -2.41 -5.79
C ILE A 87 4.86 -2.60 -5.25
N THR A 88 5.59 -1.48 -5.13
CA THR A 88 6.92 -1.41 -4.52
C THR A 88 6.93 -0.38 -3.40
N PHE A 89 8.00 -0.29 -2.61
CA PHE A 89 8.15 0.76 -1.58
C PHE A 89 8.04 2.17 -2.16
N ASP A 90 8.50 2.37 -3.40
CA ASP A 90 8.54 3.67 -4.07
C ASP A 90 7.34 3.90 -4.98
N ASN A 91 6.59 2.86 -5.31
CA ASN A 91 5.41 2.94 -6.19
C ASN A 91 4.18 2.31 -5.55
N LEU A 92 3.34 3.15 -4.98
CA LEU A 92 2.07 2.79 -4.37
C LEU A 92 0.87 3.20 -5.25
N ALA A 93 1.10 3.57 -6.51
CA ALA A 93 0.06 4.02 -7.43
C ALA A 93 -1.11 3.03 -7.58
N PRO A 94 -0.90 1.70 -7.64
CA PRO A 94 -2.02 0.77 -7.69
C PRO A 94 -2.98 0.87 -6.51
N LEU A 95 -2.47 1.08 -5.30
CA LEU A 95 -3.29 1.29 -4.11
C LEU A 95 -4.05 2.62 -4.19
N SER A 96 -3.37 3.71 -4.52
CA SER A 96 -3.98 5.04 -4.63
C SER A 96 -5.06 5.07 -5.71
N ASN A 97 -4.82 4.44 -6.85
CA ASN A 97 -5.78 4.34 -7.95
C ASN A 97 -7.00 3.50 -7.57
N TYR A 98 -6.79 2.39 -6.85
CA TYR A 98 -7.90 1.57 -6.37
C TYR A 98 -8.79 2.33 -5.39
N LEU A 99 -8.21 3.06 -4.44
CA LEU A 99 -8.98 3.87 -3.49
C LEU A 99 -9.80 4.94 -4.21
N GLY A 100 -9.25 5.54 -5.24
CA GLY A 100 -9.95 6.45 -6.15
C GLY A 100 -10.41 7.74 -5.48
N LYS A 101 -11.32 8.41 -6.15
CA LYS A 101 -11.98 9.66 -5.68
C LYS A 101 -13.48 9.54 -5.89
N PRO A 102 -14.31 9.95 -4.94
CA PRO A 102 -15.76 9.98 -5.15
C PRO A 102 -16.09 11.08 -6.17
N GLY A 103 -17.04 10.79 -7.07
CA GLY A 103 -17.47 11.78 -8.03
C GLY A 103 -18.07 11.21 -9.30
N ASN A 104 -18.10 12.06 -10.33
CA ASN A 104 -18.66 11.70 -11.62
C ASN A 104 -17.82 10.65 -12.33
N ILE A 105 -18.42 9.51 -12.66
CA ILE A 105 -17.78 8.37 -13.34
C ILE A 105 -17.18 8.80 -14.69
N VAL A 106 -17.83 9.68 -15.42
CA VAL A 106 -17.35 10.18 -16.72
C VAL A 106 -16.02 10.94 -16.58
N LEU A 107 -15.81 11.58 -15.43
CA LEU A 107 -14.58 12.31 -15.10
C LEU A 107 -13.56 11.47 -14.31
N GLY A 108 -13.72 10.15 -14.30
CA GLY A 108 -12.81 9.24 -13.61
C GLY A 108 -13.07 9.06 -12.11
N GLY A 109 -14.20 9.57 -11.61
CA GLY A 109 -14.66 9.32 -10.25
C GLY A 109 -15.32 7.95 -10.07
N ILE A 110 -15.53 7.55 -8.84
CA ILE A 110 -16.29 6.35 -8.49
C ILE A 110 -17.53 6.71 -7.66
N PRO A 111 -18.60 5.88 -7.72
CA PRO A 111 -19.79 6.10 -6.90
C PRO A 111 -19.44 6.18 -5.40
N ILE A 112 -20.14 7.02 -4.66
CA ILE A 112 -19.89 7.24 -3.22
C ILE A 112 -19.91 5.93 -2.44
N ALA A 113 -20.89 5.06 -2.68
CA ALA A 113 -20.99 3.77 -1.99
C ALA A 113 -19.77 2.87 -2.23
N GLU A 114 -19.24 2.84 -3.45
CA GLU A 114 -18.03 2.09 -3.77
C GLU A 114 -16.79 2.74 -3.13
N TYR A 115 -16.71 4.06 -3.14
CA TYR A 115 -15.65 4.79 -2.46
C TYR A 115 -15.63 4.49 -0.95
N GLU A 116 -16.77 4.56 -0.28
CA GLU A 116 -16.91 4.25 1.14
C GLU A 116 -16.48 2.81 1.46
N LYS A 117 -16.90 1.85 0.62
CA LYS A 117 -16.50 0.45 0.74
C LYS A 117 -14.98 0.29 0.67
N ARG A 118 -14.33 0.94 -0.31
CA ARG A 118 -12.87 0.87 -0.48
C ARG A 118 -12.12 1.56 0.66
N GLN A 119 -12.66 2.66 1.19
CA GLN A 119 -12.11 3.31 2.38
C GLN A 119 -12.22 2.43 3.63
N GLN A 120 -13.30 1.70 3.80
CA GLN A 120 -13.44 0.72 4.89
C GLN A 120 -12.47 -0.45 4.76
N GLN A 121 -12.25 -0.96 3.54
CA GLN A 121 -11.23 -1.98 3.27
C GLN A 121 -9.83 -1.47 3.64
N HIS A 122 -9.51 -0.25 3.23
CA HIS A 122 -8.23 0.39 3.55
C HIS A 122 -8.03 0.55 5.06
N ARG A 123 -9.04 1.04 5.77
CA ARG A 123 -8.97 1.20 7.23
C ARG A 123 -8.72 -0.12 7.96
N LYS A 124 -9.39 -1.19 7.55
CA LYS A 124 -9.15 -2.52 8.11
C LYS A 124 -7.73 -3.01 7.84
N ALA A 125 -7.26 -2.80 6.62
CA ALA A 125 -5.90 -3.14 6.21
C ALA A 125 -4.85 -2.34 6.98
N GLU A 126 -5.08 -1.05 7.20
CA GLU A 126 -4.20 -0.16 7.96
C GLU A 126 -4.06 -0.65 9.42
N VAL A 127 -5.17 -0.94 10.08
CA VAL A 127 -5.16 -1.49 11.45
C VAL A 127 -4.38 -2.80 11.49
N ALA A 128 -4.64 -3.72 10.55
CA ALA A 128 -3.94 -5.00 10.48
C ALA A 128 -2.42 -4.82 10.26
N ALA A 129 -2.04 -3.94 9.34
CA ALA A 129 -0.64 -3.64 9.06
C ALA A 129 0.08 -2.99 10.27
N LEU A 130 -0.61 -2.15 11.03
CA LEU A 130 -0.08 -1.58 12.28
C LEU A 130 0.11 -2.64 13.35
N LEU A 131 -0.84 -3.57 13.50
CA LEU A 131 -0.72 -4.67 14.47
C LEU A 131 0.43 -5.63 14.14
N ASP A 132 0.77 -5.78 12.87
CA ASP A 132 1.93 -6.59 12.43
C ASP A 132 3.29 -6.02 12.89
N THR A 133 3.34 -4.77 13.35
CA THR A 133 4.58 -4.14 13.86
C THR A 133 4.93 -4.54 15.29
N GLY A 134 3.99 -5.10 15.99
CA GLY A 134 4.14 -5.61 17.38
C GLY A 134 4.72 -7.00 17.43
#